data_31f781da5c40cb049f39aa9c81e8532f
#
_entry.id   31f781da5c40cb049f39aa9c81e8532f
#
_cell.length_a   1.000
_cell.length_b   1.000
_cell.length_c   1.000
_cell.angle_alpha   90.00
_cell.angle_beta   90.00
_cell.angle_gamma   90.00
#
_symmetry.space_group_name_H-M   'P 1'
#
loop_
_entity.id
_entity.type
_entity.pdbx_description
1 polymer ?
#
loop_
_entity_poly.entity_id
_entity_poly.type
_entity_poly.pdbx_seq_one_letter_code
_entity_poly.pdbx_strand_id
1 'polypeptide(L)'
;MIKKLQKKYALSEQGAKDLIKGCLACVLQNLSFMFPVGLLYYLVSDLMNGGVPGEKIPFYVAGCVVCIGLILLTTFFQYNATYFATYKESGIRRITLAEHLRKIPLSFFGKKDLADLTSTIMADCTFLEQSFSHFIPELAGSIISTVLISIGLLFTDWKMALAALWVLPVAFAIVGFSAKIQENLNQKAMDVKMACADGIQECIETVRDLKANNAEQAYLKGLEKKIRAVEHRSILNEFGLAAFVVSASLVLKLGIATVALVGAVLLMQGSLSVLTFFMFLLVVSRLYDPLQGALQNLAAVISTRTNIARMNEILDHPIQQGSDRLSNQGYDIVFDHVGFAYNTGETVLKDVSFTAKQGEVTALVGPSGGGKTTVSRLAARFWDINRGKITVGGMDVSRIDPETLLSLYSIVFQDVTLFDNTILENIRIGNKDATDEQVIAAAKLANVDEFAEKLPDGWHTNIGENGCELSGGERQRISIARAFLKNAPIILLDEATASLDVENETLIQTALSRLIADKTVLVIAHRMRTVAGADKIVVLSDGTVAEEGSPKDLEEKNGVYAHMVKLQTESQNWKLA
;
A
#
# COMPACT_ATOMS: atom_id res chain seq x y z
N MET A 1 2.81 -10.16 -26.13
CA MET A 1 3.89 -10.17 -25.13
C MET A 1 3.70 -9.06 -24.09
N ILE A 2 3.57 -7.80 -24.49
CA ILE A 2 3.43 -6.64 -23.60
C ILE A 2 2.25 -6.79 -22.61
N LYS A 3 1.02 -7.05 -23.09
CA LYS A 3 -0.16 -7.28 -22.22
C LYS A 3 0.05 -8.40 -21.18
N LYS A 4 0.82 -9.44 -21.54
CA LYS A 4 1.13 -10.54 -20.62
C LYS A 4 2.12 -10.12 -19.52
N LEU A 5 3.08 -9.24 -19.85
CA LEU A 5 4.02 -8.66 -18.89
C LEU A 5 3.34 -7.65 -17.97
N GLN A 6 2.45 -6.80 -18.51
CA GLN A 6 1.64 -5.88 -17.71
C GLN A 6 0.88 -6.62 -16.61
N LYS A 7 0.11 -7.66 -16.98
CA LYS A 7 -0.66 -8.44 -16.01
C LYS A 7 0.23 -9.22 -15.03
N LYS A 8 1.34 -9.81 -15.53
CA LYS A 8 2.22 -10.65 -14.72
C LYS A 8 3.01 -9.85 -13.68
N TYR A 9 3.35 -8.60 -13.98
CA TYR A 9 4.26 -7.78 -13.19
C TYR A 9 3.65 -6.45 -12.72
N ALA A 10 2.33 -6.27 -12.87
CA ALA A 10 1.62 -5.03 -12.53
C ALA A 10 2.33 -3.78 -13.09
N LEU A 11 2.71 -3.81 -14.36
CA LEU A 11 3.42 -2.74 -15.06
C LEU A 11 2.48 -1.92 -15.93
N SER A 12 2.81 -0.64 -16.10
CA SER A 12 2.23 0.18 -17.18
C SER A 12 2.64 -0.37 -18.56
N GLU A 13 2.00 0.09 -19.62
CA GLU A 13 2.40 -0.29 -20.99
C GLU A 13 3.84 0.16 -21.28
N GLN A 14 4.19 1.36 -20.83
CA GLN A 14 5.54 1.89 -21.00
C GLN A 14 6.55 1.11 -20.15
N GLY A 15 6.23 0.80 -18.90
CA GLY A 15 7.07 -0.01 -18.01
C GLY A 15 7.36 -1.41 -18.57
N ALA A 16 6.37 -2.04 -19.22
CA ALA A 16 6.58 -3.32 -19.89
C ALA A 16 7.50 -3.22 -21.12
N LYS A 17 7.43 -2.13 -21.88
CA LYS A 17 8.36 -1.86 -22.99
C LYS A 17 9.77 -1.58 -22.49
N ASP A 18 9.89 -0.81 -21.43
CA ASP A 18 11.18 -0.44 -20.84
C ASP A 18 11.86 -1.63 -20.17
N LEU A 19 11.12 -2.55 -19.55
CA LEU A 19 11.65 -3.81 -19.05
C LEU A 19 12.28 -4.65 -20.19
N ILE A 20 11.62 -4.74 -21.34
CA ILE A 20 12.18 -5.45 -22.51
C ILE A 20 13.47 -4.78 -22.99
N LYS A 21 13.48 -3.43 -23.08
CA LYS A 21 14.69 -2.69 -23.47
C LYS A 21 15.82 -2.91 -22.46
N GLY A 22 15.51 -2.90 -21.15
CA GLY A 22 16.47 -3.20 -20.10
C GLY A 22 17.09 -4.60 -20.24
N CYS A 23 16.27 -5.63 -20.49
CA CYS A 23 16.77 -6.99 -20.75
C CYS A 23 17.69 -7.05 -21.98
N LEU A 24 17.31 -6.39 -23.08
CA LEU A 24 18.15 -6.35 -24.28
C LEU A 24 19.44 -5.57 -24.06
N ALA A 25 19.41 -4.48 -23.32
CA ALA A 25 20.59 -3.71 -22.95
C ALA A 25 21.57 -4.53 -22.10
N CYS A 26 21.06 -5.35 -21.15
CA CYS A 26 21.88 -6.29 -20.39
C CYS A 26 22.53 -7.36 -21.28
N VAL A 27 21.81 -7.88 -22.27
CA VAL A 27 22.41 -8.80 -23.29
C VAL A 27 23.54 -8.13 -24.02
N LEU A 28 23.35 -6.92 -24.56
CA LEU A 28 24.38 -6.18 -25.29
C LEU A 28 25.60 -5.88 -24.41
N GLN A 29 25.38 -5.51 -23.16
CA GLN A 29 26.46 -5.29 -22.20
C GLN A 29 27.26 -6.58 -21.94
N ASN A 30 26.59 -7.71 -21.65
CA ASN A 30 27.25 -8.99 -21.42
C ASN A 30 28.07 -9.45 -22.66
N LEU A 31 27.55 -9.24 -23.87
CA LEU A 31 28.27 -9.51 -25.09
C LEU A 31 29.46 -8.57 -25.28
N SER A 32 29.35 -7.31 -24.92
CA SER A 32 30.45 -6.35 -25.01
C SER A 32 31.66 -6.75 -24.17
N PHE A 33 31.44 -7.38 -23.01
CA PHE A 33 32.51 -7.93 -22.17
C PHE A 33 33.29 -9.10 -22.81
N MET A 34 32.81 -9.69 -23.93
CA MET A 34 33.51 -10.73 -24.67
C MET A 34 34.52 -10.15 -25.69
N PHE A 35 34.39 -8.88 -26.10
CA PHE A 35 35.33 -8.29 -27.08
C PHE A 35 36.78 -8.24 -26.61
N PRO A 36 37.09 -7.85 -25.34
CA PRO A 36 38.44 -7.96 -24.83
C PRO A 36 39.04 -9.36 -24.88
N VAL A 37 38.21 -10.41 -24.68
CA VAL A 37 38.68 -11.82 -24.83
C VAL A 37 39.08 -12.11 -26.24
N GLY A 38 38.34 -11.61 -27.25
CA GLY A 38 38.70 -11.73 -28.65
C GLY A 38 40.02 -11.01 -28.99
N LEU A 39 40.20 -9.79 -28.44
CA LEU A 39 41.45 -9.05 -28.63
C LEU A 39 42.65 -9.79 -28.02
N LEU A 40 42.46 -10.36 -26.82
CA LEU A 40 43.48 -11.13 -26.13
C LEU A 40 43.81 -12.44 -26.89
N TYR A 41 42.82 -13.08 -27.52
CA TYR A 41 43.04 -14.23 -28.40
C TYR A 41 44.00 -13.90 -29.54
N TYR A 42 43.80 -12.78 -30.25
CA TYR A 42 44.68 -12.35 -31.34
C TYR A 42 46.09 -12.01 -30.84
N LEU A 43 46.20 -11.36 -29.66
CA LEU A 43 47.50 -11.05 -29.05
C LEU A 43 48.28 -12.31 -28.70
N VAL A 44 47.64 -13.31 -28.09
CA VAL A 44 48.28 -14.58 -27.76
C VAL A 44 48.64 -15.36 -29.03
N SER A 45 47.81 -15.31 -30.05
CA SER A 45 48.12 -15.92 -31.35
C SER A 45 49.41 -15.33 -31.98
N ASP A 46 49.56 -14.00 -31.97
CA ASP A 46 50.77 -13.36 -32.50
C ASP A 46 52.00 -13.70 -31.64
N LEU A 47 51.86 -13.72 -30.29
CA LEU A 47 52.95 -14.11 -29.40
C LEU A 47 53.42 -15.54 -29.64
N MET A 48 52.54 -16.46 -29.91
CA MET A 48 52.87 -17.87 -30.22
C MET A 48 53.50 -18.01 -31.60
N ASN A 49 53.23 -17.12 -32.55
CA ASN A 49 53.75 -17.14 -33.89
C ASN A 49 55.08 -16.36 -34.10
N GLY A 50 55.80 -16.07 -33.01
CA GLY A 50 57.13 -15.44 -33.07
C GLY A 50 57.22 -14.05 -32.50
N GLY A 51 56.18 -13.61 -31.76
CA GLY A 51 56.14 -12.30 -31.08
C GLY A 51 55.22 -11.28 -31.76
N VAL A 52 55.02 -10.17 -31.08
CA VAL A 52 54.18 -9.07 -31.60
C VAL A 52 55.03 -8.12 -32.44
N PRO A 53 54.84 -8.06 -33.76
CA PRO A 53 55.53 -7.07 -34.58
C PRO A 53 55.26 -5.65 -34.11
N GLY A 54 56.27 -4.78 -34.09
CA GLY A 54 56.10 -3.37 -33.66
C GLY A 54 54.97 -2.62 -34.40
N GLU A 55 54.75 -2.98 -35.63
CA GLU A 55 53.68 -2.46 -36.50
C GLU A 55 52.26 -2.80 -36.00
N LYS A 56 52.10 -3.91 -35.23
CA LYS A 56 50.82 -4.33 -34.68
C LYS A 56 50.51 -3.71 -33.28
N ILE A 57 51.46 -3.08 -32.63
CA ILE A 57 51.23 -2.43 -31.32
C ILE A 57 50.10 -1.39 -31.40
N PRO A 58 50.07 -0.47 -32.40
CA PRO A 58 48.98 0.48 -32.54
C PRO A 58 47.60 -0.18 -32.70
N PHE A 59 47.50 -1.34 -33.39
CA PHE A 59 46.26 -2.10 -33.51
C PHE A 59 45.74 -2.60 -32.14
N TYR A 60 46.60 -3.14 -31.29
CA TYR A 60 46.20 -3.59 -29.95
C TYR A 60 45.82 -2.42 -29.03
N VAL A 61 46.56 -1.31 -29.11
CA VAL A 61 46.22 -0.09 -28.35
C VAL A 61 44.87 0.45 -28.80
N ALA A 62 44.66 0.61 -30.10
CA ALA A 62 43.38 1.05 -30.66
C ALA A 62 42.24 0.07 -30.31
N GLY A 63 42.50 -1.25 -30.40
CA GLY A 63 41.55 -2.29 -29.99
C GLY A 63 41.15 -2.17 -28.52
N CYS A 64 42.09 -1.93 -27.60
CA CYS A 64 41.78 -1.68 -26.19
C CYS A 64 40.89 -0.42 -25.99
N VAL A 65 41.22 0.67 -26.69
CA VAL A 65 40.42 1.92 -26.59
C VAL A 65 39.00 1.67 -27.14
N VAL A 66 38.85 0.97 -28.24
CA VAL A 66 37.55 0.61 -28.82
C VAL A 66 36.75 -0.29 -27.88
N CYS A 67 37.39 -1.31 -27.29
CA CYS A 67 36.74 -2.20 -26.33
C CYS A 67 36.24 -1.41 -25.08
N ILE A 68 37.06 -0.54 -24.53
CA ILE A 68 36.67 0.30 -23.40
C ILE A 68 35.52 1.23 -23.78
N GLY A 69 35.60 1.89 -24.95
CA GLY A 69 34.54 2.74 -25.47
C GLY A 69 33.22 2.00 -25.65
N LEU A 70 33.27 0.78 -26.20
CA LEU A 70 32.10 -0.08 -26.41
C LEU A 70 31.48 -0.51 -25.07
N ILE A 71 32.30 -0.93 -24.10
CA ILE A 71 31.84 -1.29 -22.75
C ILE A 71 31.20 -0.09 -22.07
N LEU A 72 31.82 1.08 -22.11
CA LEU A 72 31.25 2.30 -21.53
C LEU A 72 29.92 2.66 -22.17
N LEU A 73 29.83 2.59 -23.50
CA LEU A 73 28.62 2.89 -24.25
C LEU A 73 27.48 1.91 -23.89
N THR A 74 27.75 0.62 -23.90
CA THR A 74 26.74 -0.41 -23.58
C THR A 74 26.33 -0.33 -22.11
N THR A 75 27.24 -0.05 -21.19
CA THR A 75 26.93 0.16 -19.78
C THR A 75 26.07 1.40 -19.56
N PHE A 76 26.36 2.50 -20.28
CA PHE A 76 25.54 3.71 -20.23
C PHE A 76 24.10 3.45 -20.72
N PHE A 77 23.94 2.74 -21.84
CA PHE A 77 22.63 2.36 -22.33
C PHE A 77 21.89 1.41 -21.39
N GLN A 78 22.57 0.43 -20.83
CA GLN A 78 22.02 -0.50 -19.87
C GLN A 78 21.55 0.25 -18.61
N TYR A 79 22.39 1.12 -18.04
CA TYR A 79 22.06 1.90 -16.88
C TYR A 79 20.79 2.77 -17.09
N ASN A 80 20.74 3.51 -18.21
CA ASN A 80 19.58 4.33 -18.54
C ASN A 80 18.30 3.48 -18.74
N ALA A 81 18.42 2.35 -19.44
CA ALA A 81 17.26 1.49 -19.73
C ALA A 81 16.71 0.78 -18.49
N THR A 82 17.56 0.49 -17.50
CA THR A 82 17.16 -0.22 -16.28
C THR A 82 16.80 0.73 -15.15
N TYR A 83 17.65 1.67 -14.77
CA TYR A 83 17.44 2.51 -13.58
C TYR A 83 16.44 3.64 -13.81
N PHE A 84 16.71 4.52 -14.78
CA PHE A 84 15.82 5.67 -14.97
C PHE A 84 14.40 5.28 -15.35
N ALA A 85 14.24 4.27 -16.20
CA ALA A 85 12.94 3.76 -16.59
C ALA A 85 12.17 3.18 -15.38
N THR A 86 12.87 2.44 -14.51
CA THR A 86 12.25 1.82 -13.34
C THR A 86 11.80 2.83 -12.30
N TYR A 87 12.59 3.87 -12.01
CA TYR A 87 12.17 4.90 -11.07
C TYR A 87 10.93 5.66 -11.55
N LYS A 88 10.86 5.96 -12.86
CA LYS A 88 9.67 6.57 -13.45
C LYS A 88 8.45 5.66 -13.33
N GLU A 89 8.60 4.38 -13.63
CA GLU A 89 7.53 3.39 -13.49
C GLU A 89 7.08 3.22 -12.04
N SER A 90 8.01 3.27 -11.09
CA SER A 90 7.69 3.21 -9.66
C SER A 90 6.86 4.40 -9.20
N GLY A 91 7.19 5.61 -9.65
CA GLY A 91 6.37 6.80 -9.41
C GLY A 91 4.95 6.63 -9.95
N ILE A 92 4.81 6.19 -11.20
CA ILE A 92 3.51 5.91 -11.83
C ILE A 92 2.73 4.87 -11.02
N ARG A 93 3.39 3.80 -10.58
CA ARG A 93 2.76 2.73 -9.80
C ARG A 93 2.24 3.22 -8.46
N ARG A 94 3.02 4.01 -7.70
CA ARG A 94 2.57 4.59 -6.42
C ARG A 94 1.39 5.51 -6.61
N ILE A 95 1.42 6.36 -7.65
CA ILE A 95 0.29 7.23 -8.00
C ILE A 95 -0.94 6.40 -8.36
N THR A 96 -0.78 5.36 -9.18
CA THR A 96 -1.90 4.48 -9.57
C THR A 96 -2.51 3.77 -8.37
N LEU A 97 -1.69 3.28 -7.43
CA LEU A 97 -2.16 2.67 -6.18
C LEU A 97 -2.92 3.69 -5.33
N ALA A 98 -2.38 4.89 -5.14
CA ALA A 98 -3.03 5.95 -4.37
C ALA A 98 -4.37 6.37 -5.00
N GLU A 99 -4.41 6.55 -6.32
CA GLU A 99 -5.64 6.85 -7.07
C GLU A 99 -6.68 5.74 -6.98
N HIS A 100 -6.23 4.48 -6.96
CA HIS A 100 -7.15 3.35 -6.81
C HIS A 100 -7.68 3.27 -5.38
N LEU A 101 -6.81 3.44 -4.36
CA LEU A 101 -7.22 3.49 -2.96
C LEU A 101 -8.25 4.59 -2.69
N ARG A 102 -8.12 5.76 -3.31
CA ARG A 102 -9.11 6.84 -3.22
C ARG A 102 -10.51 6.43 -3.66
N LYS A 103 -10.62 5.50 -4.61
CA LYS A 103 -11.89 5.04 -5.20
C LYS A 103 -12.45 3.75 -4.60
N ILE A 104 -11.67 3.08 -3.77
CA ILE A 104 -12.12 1.87 -3.07
C ILE A 104 -13.09 2.25 -1.95
N PRO A 105 -14.16 1.46 -1.73
CA PRO A 105 -15.10 1.70 -0.62
C PRO A 105 -14.39 1.72 0.74
N LEU A 106 -14.87 2.56 1.66
CA LEU A 106 -14.33 2.61 3.02
C LEU A 106 -14.40 1.26 3.76
N SER A 107 -15.28 0.36 3.32
CA SER A 107 -15.35 -1.02 3.81
C SER A 107 -14.06 -1.81 3.67
N PHE A 108 -13.21 -1.48 2.71
CA PHE A 108 -11.90 -2.09 2.51
C PHE A 108 -10.94 -1.76 3.65
N PHE A 109 -10.91 -0.49 4.07
CA PHE A 109 -10.01 -0.02 5.13
C PHE A 109 -10.38 -0.55 6.52
N GLY A 110 -11.63 -0.96 6.73
CA GLY A 110 -12.04 -1.64 7.96
C GLY A 110 -11.57 -3.10 8.09
N LYS A 111 -11.06 -3.69 6.99
CA LYS A 111 -10.57 -5.08 6.95
C LYS A 111 -9.05 -5.19 6.84
N LYS A 112 -8.42 -4.19 6.27
CA LYS A 112 -6.99 -4.14 6.04
C LYS A 112 -6.34 -3.26 7.10
N ASP A 113 -5.26 -3.78 7.66
CA ASP A 113 -4.40 -2.98 8.51
C ASP A 113 -3.78 -1.84 7.70
N LEU A 114 -3.84 -0.63 8.23
CA LEU A 114 -3.26 0.57 7.62
C LEU A 114 -1.74 0.42 7.46
N ALA A 115 -1.07 -0.24 8.42
CA ALA A 115 0.36 -0.53 8.35
C ALA A 115 0.68 -1.47 7.18
N ASP A 116 -0.17 -2.48 6.90
CA ASP A 116 -0.02 -3.39 5.76
C ASP A 116 -0.16 -2.64 4.43
N LEU A 117 -1.14 -1.74 4.30
CA LEU A 117 -1.32 -0.89 3.11
C LEU A 117 -0.12 0.04 2.88
N THR A 118 0.35 0.70 3.95
CA THR A 118 1.53 1.57 3.90
C THR A 118 2.77 0.79 3.48
N SER A 119 2.98 -0.40 4.06
CA SER A 119 4.07 -1.31 3.69
C SER A 119 3.99 -1.72 2.21
N THR A 120 2.80 -2.01 1.69
CA THR A 120 2.61 -2.35 0.28
C THR A 120 2.99 -1.18 -0.64
N ILE A 121 2.58 0.05 -0.32
CA ILE A 121 2.89 1.23 -1.15
C ILE A 121 4.38 1.60 -1.07
N MET A 122 4.98 1.50 0.12
CA MET A 122 6.36 1.94 0.33
C MET A 122 7.36 0.82 0.12
N ALA A 123 7.30 -0.24 0.91
CA ALA A 123 8.31 -1.30 0.93
C ALA A 123 8.21 -2.23 -0.29
N ASP A 124 7.00 -2.71 -0.64
CA ASP A 124 6.84 -3.62 -1.78
C ASP A 124 7.13 -2.91 -3.09
N CYS A 125 6.73 -1.63 -3.26
CA CYS A 125 7.10 -0.85 -4.45
C CYS A 125 8.62 -0.66 -4.55
N THR A 126 9.32 -0.39 -3.44
CA THR A 126 10.79 -0.26 -3.43
C THR A 126 11.47 -1.59 -3.78
N PHE A 127 10.97 -2.71 -3.25
CA PHE A 127 11.47 -4.02 -3.64
C PHE A 127 11.27 -4.32 -5.13
N LEU A 128 10.13 -3.91 -5.69
CA LEU A 128 9.87 -4.03 -7.13
C LEU A 128 10.77 -3.10 -7.96
N GLU A 129 11.13 -1.92 -7.47
CA GLU A 129 12.15 -1.07 -8.12
C GLU A 129 13.46 -1.84 -8.29
N GLN A 130 13.97 -2.46 -7.23
CA GLN A 130 15.19 -3.27 -7.29
C GLN A 130 15.04 -4.47 -8.22
N SER A 131 13.88 -5.12 -8.19
CA SER A 131 13.60 -6.29 -9.03
C SER A 131 13.59 -5.95 -10.52
N PHE A 132 13.04 -4.79 -10.90
CA PHE A 132 12.96 -4.37 -12.31
C PHE A 132 14.19 -3.62 -12.80
N SER A 133 14.93 -2.96 -11.89
CA SER A 133 16.19 -2.29 -12.28
C SER A 133 17.37 -3.25 -12.37
N HIS A 134 17.41 -4.29 -11.53
CA HIS A 134 18.54 -5.19 -11.43
C HIS A 134 18.18 -6.65 -11.73
N PHE A 135 17.35 -7.26 -10.86
CA PHE A 135 17.25 -8.72 -10.80
C PHE A 135 16.68 -9.36 -12.06
N ILE A 136 15.57 -8.85 -12.59
CA ILE A 136 14.91 -9.42 -13.76
C ILE A 136 15.67 -9.15 -15.05
N PRO A 137 16.14 -7.89 -15.34
CA PRO A 137 16.92 -7.62 -16.54
C PRO A 137 18.26 -8.37 -16.55
N GLU A 138 18.94 -8.45 -15.41
CA GLU A 138 20.21 -9.15 -15.26
C GLU A 138 20.05 -10.66 -15.47
N LEU A 139 19.03 -11.28 -14.85
CA LEU A 139 18.72 -12.69 -15.04
C LEU A 139 18.39 -13.01 -16.52
N ALA A 140 17.49 -12.25 -17.13
CA ALA A 140 17.12 -12.45 -18.53
C ALA A 140 18.30 -12.20 -19.47
N GLY A 141 19.06 -11.12 -19.23
CA GLY A 141 20.24 -10.78 -19.99
C GLY A 141 21.33 -11.85 -19.92
N SER A 142 21.60 -12.38 -18.70
CA SER A 142 22.58 -13.43 -18.47
C SER A 142 22.19 -14.75 -19.16
N ILE A 143 20.92 -15.15 -19.08
CA ILE A 143 20.45 -16.37 -19.75
C ILE A 143 20.59 -16.25 -21.27
N ILE A 144 20.13 -15.14 -21.86
CA ILE A 144 20.14 -14.93 -23.30
C ILE A 144 21.59 -14.83 -23.83
N SER A 145 22.44 -14.03 -23.16
CA SER A 145 23.84 -13.89 -23.57
C SER A 145 24.60 -15.21 -23.43
N THR A 146 24.35 -16.01 -22.38
CA THR A 146 24.93 -17.33 -22.21
C THR A 146 24.55 -18.27 -23.35
N VAL A 147 23.26 -18.28 -23.75
CA VAL A 147 22.81 -19.11 -24.90
C VAL A 147 23.53 -18.70 -26.18
N LEU A 148 23.64 -17.40 -26.47
CA LEU A 148 24.33 -16.89 -27.66
C LEU A 148 25.81 -17.26 -27.68
N ILE A 149 26.52 -17.09 -26.57
CA ILE A 149 27.93 -17.45 -26.43
C ILE A 149 28.11 -18.97 -26.54
N SER A 150 27.22 -19.76 -25.95
CA SER A 150 27.24 -21.23 -26.01
C SER A 150 27.12 -21.75 -27.43
N ILE A 151 26.28 -21.13 -28.27
CA ILE A 151 26.17 -21.46 -29.69
C ILE A 151 27.52 -21.21 -30.40
N GLY A 152 28.16 -20.06 -30.12
CA GLY A 152 29.50 -19.78 -30.67
C GLY A 152 30.55 -20.80 -30.25
N LEU A 153 30.56 -21.23 -28.99
CA LEU A 153 31.48 -22.26 -28.49
C LEU A 153 31.26 -23.62 -29.16
N LEU A 154 30.00 -24.02 -29.37
CA LEU A 154 29.66 -25.28 -30.06
C LEU A 154 30.19 -25.33 -31.53
N PHE A 155 30.17 -24.19 -32.21
CA PHE A 155 30.74 -24.10 -33.58
C PHE A 155 32.27 -24.13 -33.60
N THR A 156 32.92 -23.73 -32.48
CA THR A 156 34.40 -23.72 -32.40
C THR A 156 34.94 -25.12 -32.10
N ASP A 157 34.50 -25.76 -31.02
CA ASP A 157 34.80 -27.16 -30.69
C ASP A 157 33.68 -27.71 -29.79
N TRP A 158 32.92 -28.67 -30.31
CA TRP A 158 31.76 -29.21 -29.61
C TRP A 158 32.13 -30.02 -28.36
N LYS A 159 33.31 -30.67 -28.31
CA LYS A 159 33.76 -31.45 -27.13
C LYS A 159 34.11 -30.53 -25.98
N MET A 160 34.85 -29.48 -26.27
CA MET A 160 35.18 -28.44 -25.28
C MET A 160 33.92 -27.69 -24.81
N ALA A 161 33.01 -27.39 -25.77
CA ALA A 161 31.73 -26.74 -25.40
C ALA A 161 30.89 -27.63 -24.49
N LEU A 162 30.77 -28.94 -24.72
CA LEU A 162 30.07 -29.84 -23.80
C LEU A 162 30.73 -29.88 -22.41
N ALA A 163 32.08 -29.90 -22.37
CA ALA A 163 32.82 -29.83 -21.10
C ALA A 163 32.55 -28.54 -20.31
N ALA A 164 32.24 -27.43 -21.00
CA ALA A 164 31.88 -26.16 -20.39
C ALA A 164 30.39 -26.07 -20.00
N LEU A 165 29.48 -26.61 -20.81
CA LEU A 165 28.06 -26.30 -20.71
C LEU A 165 27.27 -27.26 -19.80
N TRP A 166 27.76 -28.46 -19.51
CA TRP A 166 27.05 -29.45 -18.67
C TRP A 166 26.71 -28.94 -17.27
N VAL A 167 27.52 -28.01 -16.71
CA VAL A 167 27.32 -27.43 -15.40
C VAL A 167 26.09 -26.51 -15.35
N LEU A 168 25.69 -25.93 -16.49
CA LEU A 168 24.56 -24.99 -16.53
C LEU A 168 23.22 -25.65 -16.15
N PRO A 169 22.78 -26.74 -16.82
CA PRO A 169 21.55 -27.42 -16.45
C PRO A 169 21.58 -27.93 -15.00
N VAL A 170 22.74 -28.35 -14.48
CA VAL A 170 22.89 -28.81 -13.10
C VAL A 170 22.72 -27.65 -12.13
N ALA A 171 23.35 -26.51 -12.37
CA ALA A 171 23.22 -25.32 -11.53
C ALA A 171 21.77 -24.81 -11.52
N PHE A 172 21.11 -24.72 -12.69
CA PHE A 172 19.70 -24.34 -12.78
C PHE A 172 18.78 -25.35 -12.12
N ALA A 173 19.06 -26.65 -12.20
CA ALA A 173 18.29 -27.68 -11.50
C ALA A 173 18.39 -27.54 -9.99
N ILE A 174 19.59 -27.31 -9.42
CA ILE A 174 19.79 -27.07 -7.98
C ILE A 174 18.91 -25.90 -7.51
N VAL A 175 18.97 -24.77 -8.20
CA VAL A 175 18.19 -23.59 -7.83
C VAL A 175 16.69 -23.80 -8.06
N GLY A 176 16.30 -24.45 -9.16
CA GLY A 176 14.91 -24.76 -9.46
C GLY A 176 14.26 -25.68 -8.40
N PHE A 177 14.97 -26.73 -7.97
CA PHE A 177 14.51 -27.61 -6.88
C PHE A 177 14.46 -26.89 -5.54
N SER A 178 15.37 -25.97 -5.27
CA SER A 178 15.40 -25.20 -4.02
C SER A 178 14.28 -24.15 -3.93
N ALA A 179 13.74 -23.69 -5.06
CA ALA A 179 12.80 -22.57 -5.11
C ALA A 179 11.59 -22.75 -4.18
N LYS A 180 10.99 -23.94 -4.17
CA LYS A 180 9.84 -24.25 -3.29
C LYS A 180 10.22 -24.28 -1.81
N ILE A 181 11.42 -24.76 -1.50
CA ILE A 181 11.95 -24.79 -0.13
C ILE A 181 12.22 -23.37 0.34
N GLN A 182 12.85 -22.55 -0.50
CA GLN A 182 13.13 -21.13 -0.23
C GLN A 182 11.86 -20.32 -0.05
N GLU A 183 10.83 -20.53 -0.91
CA GLU A 183 9.53 -19.87 -0.78
C GLU A 183 8.90 -20.17 0.59
N ASN A 184 8.89 -21.44 1.03
CA ASN A 184 8.35 -21.85 2.33
C ASN A 184 9.17 -21.26 3.50
N LEU A 185 10.51 -21.24 3.41
CA LEU A 185 11.37 -20.64 4.43
C LEU A 185 11.13 -19.13 4.53
N ASN A 186 11.03 -18.45 3.39
CA ASN A 186 10.79 -17.00 3.33
C ASN A 186 9.41 -16.65 3.88
N GLN A 187 8.36 -17.41 3.53
CA GLN A 187 7.02 -17.18 4.04
C GLN A 187 6.97 -17.32 5.57
N LYS A 188 7.55 -18.39 6.12
CA LYS A 188 7.63 -18.57 7.58
C LYS A 188 8.46 -17.48 8.28
N ALA A 189 9.50 -16.97 7.64
CA ALA A 189 10.28 -15.85 8.18
C ALA A 189 9.45 -14.55 8.16
N MET A 190 8.63 -14.35 7.10
CA MET A 190 7.74 -13.19 7.00
C MET A 190 6.65 -13.22 8.06
N ASP A 191 5.98 -14.36 8.26
CA ASP A 191 4.93 -14.52 9.28
C ASP A 191 5.44 -14.16 10.68
N VAL A 192 6.67 -14.61 11.02
CA VAL A 192 7.29 -14.30 12.32
C VAL A 192 7.70 -12.82 12.42
N LYS A 193 8.15 -12.20 11.31
CA LYS A 193 8.43 -10.76 11.27
C LYS A 193 7.17 -9.93 11.48
N MET A 194 6.06 -10.29 10.84
CA MET A 194 4.77 -9.61 11.03
C MET A 194 4.30 -9.72 12.48
N ALA A 195 4.29 -10.93 13.06
CA ALA A 195 3.91 -11.12 14.46
C ALA A 195 4.81 -10.36 15.46
N CYS A 196 6.07 -10.10 15.10
CA CYS A 196 6.96 -9.26 15.89
C CYS A 196 6.64 -7.78 15.73
N ALA A 197 6.38 -7.33 14.50
CA ALA A 197 5.97 -5.95 14.20
C ALA A 197 4.67 -5.59 14.92
N ASP A 198 3.66 -6.46 14.88
CA ASP A 198 2.39 -6.31 15.62
C ASP A 198 2.65 -6.17 17.13
N GLY A 199 3.55 -7.00 17.69
CA GLY A 199 3.90 -6.91 19.11
C GLY A 199 4.65 -5.62 19.48
N ILE A 200 5.48 -5.08 18.58
CA ILE A 200 6.15 -3.78 18.79
C ILE A 200 5.11 -2.66 18.74
N GLN A 201 4.22 -2.68 17.76
CA GLN A 201 3.15 -1.71 17.61
C GLN A 201 2.25 -1.70 18.85
N GLU A 202 1.76 -2.87 19.28
CA GLU A 202 0.96 -3.02 20.49
C GLU A 202 1.68 -2.45 21.73
N CYS A 203 3.00 -2.70 21.86
CA CYS A 203 3.80 -2.15 22.95
C CYS A 203 3.83 -0.62 22.94
N ILE A 204 3.96 -0.01 21.77
CA ILE A 204 4.01 1.45 21.62
C ILE A 204 2.63 2.06 21.94
N GLU A 205 1.57 1.48 21.40
CA GLU A 205 0.18 1.95 21.60
C GLU A 205 -0.25 1.85 23.07
N THR A 206 0.13 0.75 23.74
CA THR A 206 -0.29 0.47 25.12
C THR A 206 0.75 0.87 26.18
N VAL A 207 1.81 1.60 25.83
CA VAL A 207 2.93 1.90 26.76
C VAL A 207 2.47 2.62 28.03
N ARG A 208 1.45 3.46 27.95
CA ARG A 208 0.87 4.17 29.11
C ARG A 208 0.21 3.19 30.06
N ASP A 209 -0.59 2.26 29.55
CA ASP A 209 -1.29 1.26 30.34
C ASP A 209 -0.31 0.25 30.95
N LEU A 210 0.72 -0.16 30.20
CA LEU A 210 1.78 -1.01 30.70
C LEU A 210 2.50 -0.35 31.89
N LYS A 211 2.85 0.94 31.78
CA LYS A 211 3.48 1.70 32.86
C LYS A 211 2.55 1.89 34.05
N ALA A 212 1.27 2.24 33.81
CA ALA A 212 0.29 2.43 34.86
C ALA A 212 0.06 1.17 35.71
N ASN A 213 0.25 -0.02 35.13
CA ASN A 213 0.06 -1.32 35.77
C ASN A 213 1.39 -2.01 36.16
N ASN A 214 2.55 -1.36 36.01
CA ASN A 214 3.88 -1.95 36.22
C ASN A 214 4.10 -3.29 35.48
N ALA A 215 3.55 -3.39 34.26
CA ALA A 215 3.53 -4.62 33.44
C ALA A 215 4.62 -4.66 32.35
N GLU A 216 5.47 -3.63 32.23
CA GLU A 216 6.44 -3.47 31.15
C GLU A 216 7.40 -4.65 31.06
N GLN A 217 7.96 -5.09 32.21
CA GLN A 217 8.93 -6.18 32.22
C GLN A 217 8.32 -7.51 31.76
N ALA A 218 7.08 -7.79 32.14
CA ALA A 218 6.37 -9.00 31.74
C ALA A 218 6.10 -8.98 30.23
N TYR A 219 5.64 -7.84 29.72
CA TYR A 219 5.37 -7.64 28.29
C TYR A 219 6.66 -7.73 27.46
N LEU A 220 7.73 -7.03 27.87
CA LEU A 220 9.02 -7.04 27.18
C LEU A 220 9.63 -8.44 27.08
N LYS A 221 9.47 -9.31 28.10
CA LYS A 221 9.87 -10.73 28.00
C LYS A 221 9.12 -11.49 26.90
N GLY A 222 7.84 -11.19 26.70
CA GLY A 222 7.05 -11.72 25.60
C GLY A 222 7.54 -11.24 24.24
N LEU A 223 7.80 -9.94 24.12
CA LEU A 223 8.33 -9.31 22.92
C LEU A 223 9.74 -9.81 22.58
N GLU A 224 10.61 -9.99 23.57
CA GLU A 224 11.95 -10.57 23.39
C GLU A 224 11.88 -11.97 22.75
N LYS A 225 10.93 -12.82 23.16
CA LYS A 225 10.71 -14.12 22.52
C LYS A 225 10.33 -13.99 21.03
N LYS A 226 9.47 -13.02 20.69
CA LYS A 226 9.11 -12.73 19.29
C LYS A 226 10.34 -12.26 18.50
N ILE A 227 11.16 -11.37 19.05
CA ILE A 227 12.40 -10.87 18.43
C ILE A 227 13.40 -12.02 18.20
N ARG A 228 13.62 -12.87 19.20
CA ARG A 228 14.50 -14.05 19.06
C ARG A 228 13.97 -15.06 18.05
N ALA A 229 12.65 -15.19 17.93
CA ALA A 229 12.05 -16.02 16.89
C ALA A 229 12.32 -15.46 15.48
N VAL A 230 12.28 -14.13 15.30
CA VAL A 230 12.67 -13.47 14.04
C VAL A 230 14.14 -13.73 13.74
N GLU A 231 15.05 -13.54 14.72
CA GLU A 231 16.48 -13.80 14.58
C GLU A 231 16.72 -15.24 14.11
N HIS A 232 16.19 -16.22 14.83
CA HIS A 232 16.36 -17.63 14.50
C HIS A 232 15.82 -17.99 13.11
N ARG A 233 14.63 -17.48 12.75
CA ARG A 233 14.03 -17.71 11.43
C ARG A 233 14.79 -17.02 10.31
N SER A 234 15.31 -15.82 10.55
CA SER A 234 16.14 -15.11 9.58
C SER A 234 17.44 -15.87 9.31
N ILE A 235 18.12 -16.36 10.37
CA ILE A 235 19.33 -17.20 10.23
C ILE A 235 19.02 -18.46 9.40
N LEU A 236 17.92 -19.17 9.69
CA LEU A 236 17.54 -20.37 8.93
C LEU A 236 17.22 -20.06 7.47
N ASN A 237 16.58 -18.93 7.21
CA ASN A 237 16.26 -18.48 5.85
C ASN A 237 17.53 -18.15 5.05
N GLU A 238 18.44 -17.38 5.64
CA GLU A 238 19.72 -17.03 5.03
C GLU A 238 20.59 -18.27 4.80
N PHE A 239 20.66 -19.17 5.77
CA PHE A 239 21.43 -20.41 5.63
C PHE A 239 20.85 -21.31 4.52
N GLY A 240 19.53 -21.42 4.46
CA GLY A 240 18.86 -22.15 3.38
C GLY A 240 19.15 -21.55 2.01
N LEU A 241 19.06 -20.23 1.88
CA LEU A 241 19.38 -19.51 0.65
C LEU A 241 20.85 -19.71 0.25
N ALA A 242 21.78 -19.46 1.20
CA ALA A 242 23.20 -19.56 0.97
C ALA A 242 23.62 -20.97 0.54
N ALA A 243 23.09 -22.02 1.20
CA ALA A 243 23.44 -23.40 0.90
C ALA A 243 23.17 -23.77 -0.57
N PHE A 244 22.01 -23.40 -1.12
CA PHE A 244 21.66 -23.71 -2.49
C PHE A 244 22.38 -22.83 -3.51
N VAL A 245 22.46 -21.52 -3.26
CA VAL A 245 23.11 -20.56 -4.17
C VAL A 245 24.62 -20.82 -4.23
N VAL A 246 25.26 -21.04 -3.08
CA VAL A 246 26.70 -21.37 -3.04
C VAL A 246 26.96 -22.70 -3.75
N SER A 247 26.13 -23.74 -3.52
CA SER A 247 26.25 -25.02 -4.20
C SER A 247 26.16 -24.88 -5.72
N ALA A 248 25.19 -24.12 -6.22
CA ALA A 248 25.05 -23.85 -7.65
C ALA A 248 26.27 -23.08 -8.21
N SER A 249 26.78 -22.10 -7.47
CA SER A 249 27.98 -21.33 -7.85
C SER A 249 29.25 -22.21 -7.87
N LEU A 250 29.38 -23.14 -6.92
CA LEU A 250 30.49 -24.11 -6.91
C LEU A 250 30.41 -25.04 -8.12
N VAL A 251 29.21 -25.52 -8.49
CA VAL A 251 29.01 -26.34 -9.69
C VAL A 251 29.44 -25.57 -10.93
N LEU A 252 29.09 -24.29 -11.08
CA LEU A 252 29.56 -23.47 -12.22
C LEU A 252 31.10 -23.42 -12.27
N LYS A 253 31.78 -23.25 -11.15
CA LYS A 253 33.26 -23.24 -11.10
C LYS A 253 33.88 -24.60 -11.47
N LEU A 254 33.20 -25.72 -11.22
CA LEU A 254 33.65 -27.03 -11.71
C LEU A 254 33.70 -27.10 -13.24
N GLY A 255 32.89 -26.30 -13.92
CA GLY A 255 32.95 -26.20 -15.38
C GLY A 255 34.31 -25.73 -15.91
N ILE A 256 35.01 -24.84 -15.20
CA ILE A 256 36.38 -24.43 -15.56
C ILE A 256 37.34 -25.61 -15.39
N ALA A 257 37.21 -26.37 -14.31
CA ALA A 257 38.05 -27.55 -14.08
C ALA A 257 37.83 -28.64 -15.14
N THR A 258 36.58 -28.91 -15.53
CA THR A 258 36.26 -29.88 -16.58
C THR A 258 36.78 -29.44 -17.94
N VAL A 259 36.69 -28.15 -18.28
CA VAL A 259 37.29 -27.58 -19.50
C VAL A 259 38.81 -27.74 -19.48
N ALA A 260 39.46 -27.48 -18.37
CA ALA A 260 40.91 -27.67 -18.22
C ALA A 260 41.32 -29.13 -18.39
N LEU A 261 40.61 -30.06 -17.76
CA LEU A 261 40.92 -31.52 -17.84
C LEU A 261 40.68 -32.06 -19.27
N VAL A 262 39.50 -31.81 -19.84
CA VAL A 262 39.17 -32.28 -21.20
C VAL A 262 40.10 -31.64 -22.23
N GLY A 263 40.36 -30.34 -22.08
CA GLY A 263 41.27 -29.62 -22.96
C GLY A 263 42.69 -30.13 -22.91
N ALA A 264 43.21 -30.45 -21.72
CA ALA A 264 44.54 -31.08 -21.58
C ALA A 264 44.61 -32.44 -22.28
N VAL A 265 43.59 -33.28 -22.13
CA VAL A 265 43.53 -34.58 -22.86
C VAL A 265 43.49 -34.38 -24.36
N LEU A 266 42.66 -33.47 -24.89
CA LEU A 266 42.57 -33.21 -26.33
C LEU A 266 43.86 -32.58 -26.90
N LEU A 267 44.57 -31.76 -26.11
CA LEU A 267 45.91 -31.26 -26.46
C LEU A 267 46.91 -32.36 -26.58
N MET A 268 46.98 -33.29 -25.59
CA MET A 268 47.89 -34.44 -25.65
C MET A 268 47.58 -35.35 -26.83
N GLN A 269 46.33 -35.46 -27.25
CA GLN A 269 45.92 -36.21 -28.45
C GLN A 269 46.21 -35.47 -29.77
N GLY A 270 46.69 -34.22 -29.72
CA GLY A 270 46.92 -33.39 -30.90
C GLY A 270 45.66 -32.95 -31.63
N SER A 271 44.48 -33.16 -31.05
CA SER A 271 43.18 -32.83 -31.64
C SER A 271 42.71 -31.40 -31.36
N LEU A 272 43.36 -30.68 -30.45
CA LEU A 272 43.05 -29.30 -30.05
C LEU A 272 44.31 -28.43 -30.14
N SER A 273 44.18 -27.19 -30.62
CA SER A 273 45.28 -26.23 -30.57
C SER A 273 45.42 -25.60 -29.19
N VAL A 274 46.66 -25.24 -28.78
CA VAL A 274 46.92 -24.52 -27.53
C VAL A 274 46.13 -23.21 -27.46
N LEU A 275 46.04 -22.53 -28.60
CA LEU A 275 45.31 -21.26 -28.71
C LEU A 275 43.81 -21.44 -28.47
N THR A 276 43.19 -22.47 -29.05
CA THR A 276 41.76 -22.79 -28.83
C THR A 276 41.51 -23.17 -27.38
N PHE A 277 42.40 -23.96 -26.78
CA PHE A 277 42.31 -24.30 -25.34
C PHE A 277 42.33 -23.06 -24.46
N PHE A 278 43.27 -22.16 -24.68
CA PHE A 278 43.38 -20.90 -23.96
C PHE A 278 42.13 -20.03 -24.12
N MET A 279 41.61 -19.94 -25.37
CA MET A 279 40.37 -19.23 -25.65
C MET A 279 39.19 -19.79 -24.84
N PHE A 280 39.02 -21.12 -24.79
CA PHE A 280 37.94 -21.75 -24.01
C PHE A 280 38.05 -21.42 -22.52
N LEU A 281 39.24 -21.49 -21.95
CA LEU A 281 39.45 -21.12 -20.53
C LEU A 281 39.03 -19.66 -20.24
N LEU A 282 39.41 -18.74 -21.13
CA LEU A 282 39.07 -17.33 -20.97
C LEU A 282 37.56 -17.07 -21.12
N VAL A 283 36.96 -17.61 -22.18
CA VAL A 283 35.52 -17.41 -22.46
C VAL A 283 34.67 -18.01 -21.32
N VAL A 284 35.03 -19.24 -20.89
CA VAL A 284 34.27 -19.95 -19.87
C VAL A 284 34.38 -19.25 -18.49
N SER A 285 35.57 -18.72 -18.14
CA SER A 285 35.73 -17.94 -16.92
C SER A 285 34.82 -16.70 -16.88
N ARG A 286 34.61 -16.06 -18.02
CA ARG A 286 33.73 -14.90 -18.16
C ARG A 286 32.25 -15.25 -18.35
N LEU A 287 31.94 -16.41 -18.92
CA LEU A 287 30.59 -16.89 -19.18
C LEU A 287 29.79 -17.09 -17.87
N TYR A 288 30.47 -17.58 -16.83
CA TYR A 288 29.79 -17.93 -15.58
C TYR A 288 29.56 -16.74 -14.65
N ASP A 289 30.32 -15.63 -14.78
CA ASP A 289 30.19 -14.46 -13.90
C ASP A 289 28.77 -13.85 -13.90
N PRO A 290 28.17 -13.50 -15.07
CA PRO A 290 26.81 -12.97 -15.09
C PRO A 290 25.77 -13.96 -14.58
N LEU A 291 25.97 -15.26 -14.82
CA LEU A 291 25.05 -16.30 -14.35
C LEU A 291 25.13 -16.47 -12.83
N GLN A 292 26.31 -16.38 -12.24
CA GLN A 292 26.46 -16.47 -10.78
C GLN A 292 25.72 -15.32 -10.11
N GLY A 293 25.84 -14.08 -10.59
CA GLY A 293 25.08 -12.93 -10.10
C GLY A 293 23.56 -13.14 -10.26
N ALA A 294 23.14 -13.60 -11.44
CA ALA A 294 21.73 -13.86 -11.72
C ALA A 294 21.14 -14.97 -10.83
N LEU A 295 21.88 -16.02 -10.51
CA LEU A 295 21.45 -17.08 -9.59
C LEU A 295 21.32 -16.57 -8.16
N GLN A 296 22.21 -15.66 -7.72
CA GLN A 296 22.10 -15.03 -6.39
C GLN A 296 20.80 -14.21 -6.24
N ASN A 297 20.39 -13.53 -7.32
CA ASN A 297 19.20 -12.70 -7.34
C ASN A 297 17.90 -13.49 -7.62
N LEU A 298 17.98 -14.79 -7.94
CA LEU A 298 16.80 -15.57 -8.34
C LEU A 298 15.77 -15.69 -7.22
N ALA A 299 16.19 -15.79 -5.97
CA ALA A 299 15.27 -15.79 -4.82
C ALA A 299 14.49 -14.48 -4.72
N ALA A 300 15.13 -13.34 -4.96
CA ALA A 300 14.48 -12.04 -5.01
C ALA A 300 13.46 -11.96 -6.17
N VAL A 301 13.78 -12.52 -7.33
CA VAL A 301 12.84 -12.60 -8.47
C VAL A 301 11.62 -13.47 -8.12
N ILE A 302 11.79 -14.55 -7.36
CA ILE A 302 10.68 -15.38 -6.90
C ILE A 302 9.80 -14.60 -5.91
N SER A 303 10.41 -13.90 -4.94
CA SER A 303 9.68 -13.07 -3.96
C SER A 303 8.87 -11.93 -4.59
N THR A 304 9.28 -11.47 -5.78
CA THR A 304 8.56 -10.46 -6.56
C THR A 304 7.09 -10.85 -6.79
N ARG A 305 6.78 -12.14 -6.90
CA ARG A 305 5.40 -12.63 -7.10
C ARG A 305 4.50 -12.33 -5.91
N THR A 306 5.00 -12.49 -4.70
CA THR A 306 4.23 -12.22 -3.48
C THR A 306 3.91 -10.73 -3.36
N ASN A 307 4.89 -9.86 -3.61
CA ASN A 307 4.69 -8.42 -3.56
C ASN A 307 3.70 -7.94 -4.65
N ILE A 308 3.79 -8.52 -5.86
CA ILE A 308 2.82 -8.24 -6.93
C ILE A 308 1.41 -8.73 -6.55
N ALA A 309 1.29 -9.90 -5.91
CA ALA A 309 -0.01 -10.41 -5.49
C ALA A 309 -0.69 -9.47 -4.47
N ARG A 310 0.07 -8.95 -3.49
CA ARG A 310 -0.43 -7.94 -2.52
C ARG A 310 -0.87 -6.66 -3.21
N MET A 311 -0.11 -6.17 -4.18
CA MET A 311 -0.49 -4.99 -4.96
C MET A 311 -1.74 -5.24 -5.81
N ASN A 312 -1.83 -6.41 -6.46
CA ASN A 312 -3.00 -6.77 -7.26
C ASN A 312 -4.24 -6.94 -6.38
N GLU A 313 -4.12 -7.37 -5.14
CA GLU A 313 -5.24 -7.39 -4.19
C GLU A 313 -5.86 -6.00 -4.00
N ILE A 314 -5.04 -4.95 -4.00
CA ILE A 314 -5.52 -3.57 -3.97
C ILE A 314 -6.10 -3.18 -5.33
N LEU A 315 -5.34 -3.38 -6.42
CA LEU A 315 -5.70 -2.92 -7.77
C LEU A 315 -6.90 -3.66 -8.39
N ASP A 316 -7.11 -4.92 -8.04
CA ASP A 316 -8.24 -5.73 -8.51
C ASP A 316 -9.48 -5.58 -7.61
N HIS A 317 -9.36 -4.86 -6.47
CA HIS A 317 -10.51 -4.63 -5.60
C HIS A 317 -11.56 -3.78 -6.34
N PRO A 318 -12.84 -4.17 -6.29
CA PRO A 318 -13.91 -3.41 -6.93
C PRO A 318 -13.98 -1.98 -6.39
N ILE A 319 -14.01 -1.01 -7.30
CA ILE A 319 -14.24 0.40 -6.99
C ILE A 319 -15.74 0.70 -7.06
N GLN A 320 -16.20 1.60 -6.21
CA GLN A 320 -17.56 2.11 -6.32
C GLN A 320 -17.67 2.97 -7.58
N GLN A 321 -18.61 2.62 -8.43
CA GLN A 321 -18.89 3.35 -9.67
C GLN A 321 -20.22 4.08 -9.57
N GLY A 322 -20.35 5.18 -10.28
CA GLY A 322 -21.59 5.95 -10.34
C GLY A 322 -21.49 7.12 -11.31
N SER A 323 -22.61 7.82 -11.50
CA SER A 323 -22.68 9.06 -12.27
C SER A 323 -22.03 10.20 -11.49
N ASP A 324 -21.29 11.04 -12.17
CA ASP A 324 -20.75 12.31 -11.65
C ASP A 324 -21.78 13.45 -11.66
N ARG A 325 -23.05 13.16 -12.02
CA ARG A 325 -24.13 14.14 -12.09
C ARG A 325 -25.20 13.86 -11.05
N LEU A 326 -25.45 14.86 -10.21
CA LEU A 326 -26.55 14.86 -9.26
C LEU A 326 -27.86 15.05 -9.99
N SER A 327 -28.90 14.27 -9.61
CA SER A 327 -30.26 14.35 -10.16
C SER A 327 -31.33 14.45 -9.06
N ASN A 328 -30.93 14.78 -7.83
CA ASN A 328 -31.81 14.90 -6.69
C ASN A 328 -32.77 16.07 -6.82
N GLN A 329 -34.04 15.87 -6.40
CA GLN A 329 -35.07 16.89 -6.27
C GLN A 329 -35.36 17.11 -4.78
N GLY A 330 -34.63 18.05 -4.18
CA GLY A 330 -34.62 18.24 -2.75
C GLY A 330 -33.56 17.35 -2.02
N TYR A 331 -33.70 17.21 -0.70
CA TYR A 331 -32.68 16.62 0.18
C TYR A 331 -33.27 15.64 1.19
N ASP A 332 -34.46 15.09 0.94
CA ASP A 332 -35.03 14.02 1.76
C ASP A 332 -34.14 12.79 1.66
N ILE A 333 -33.84 12.16 2.79
CA ILE A 333 -33.12 10.87 2.81
C ILE A 333 -34.15 9.78 3.10
N VAL A 334 -34.35 8.86 2.14
CA VAL A 334 -35.31 7.76 2.29
C VAL A 334 -34.57 6.43 2.33
N PHE A 335 -34.79 5.68 3.40
CA PHE A 335 -34.45 4.27 3.51
C PHE A 335 -35.67 3.44 3.20
N ASP A 336 -35.57 2.54 2.25
CA ASP A 336 -36.67 1.69 1.77
C ASP A 336 -36.25 0.21 1.84
N HIS A 337 -36.73 -0.51 2.84
CA HIS A 337 -36.46 -1.93 3.10
C HIS A 337 -34.96 -2.29 3.09
N VAL A 338 -34.15 -1.44 3.73
CA VAL A 338 -32.69 -1.58 3.72
C VAL A 338 -32.22 -2.70 4.62
N GLY A 339 -31.53 -3.68 4.03
CA GLY A 339 -30.80 -4.74 4.72
C GLY A 339 -29.28 -4.62 4.49
N PHE A 340 -28.50 -4.81 5.57
CA PHE A 340 -27.05 -4.70 5.50
C PHE A 340 -26.36 -5.66 6.46
N ALA A 341 -25.29 -6.30 5.97
CA ALA A 341 -24.36 -7.08 6.77
C ALA A 341 -22.92 -6.64 6.44
N TYR A 342 -22.11 -6.49 7.47
CA TYR A 342 -20.67 -6.39 7.25
C TYR A 342 -20.14 -7.72 6.71
N ASN A 343 -18.98 -7.70 6.10
CA ASN A 343 -18.37 -8.88 5.45
C ASN A 343 -18.06 -10.06 6.42
N THR A 344 -18.26 -9.89 7.71
CA THR A 344 -18.19 -10.93 8.74
C THR A 344 -19.37 -11.89 8.73
N GLY A 345 -20.38 -11.61 7.87
CA GLY A 345 -21.62 -12.42 7.80
C GLY A 345 -22.66 -12.07 8.86
N GLU A 346 -22.34 -11.21 9.82
CA GLU A 346 -23.28 -10.75 10.83
C GLU A 346 -24.20 -9.67 10.25
N THR A 347 -25.51 -9.93 10.23
CA THR A 347 -26.53 -8.99 9.75
C THR A 347 -26.75 -7.91 10.79
N VAL A 348 -26.42 -6.66 10.44
CA VAL A 348 -26.59 -5.49 11.31
C VAL A 348 -27.93 -4.80 11.08
N LEU A 349 -28.34 -4.65 9.81
CA LEU A 349 -29.66 -4.14 9.47
C LEU A 349 -30.45 -5.23 8.75
N LYS A 350 -31.64 -5.54 9.26
CA LYS A 350 -32.51 -6.58 8.70
C LYS A 350 -33.51 -6.01 7.72
N ASP A 351 -34.22 -4.96 8.14
CA ASP A 351 -35.26 -4.27 7.35
C ASP A 351 -35.50 -2.88 7.95
N VAL A 352 -34.80 -1.88 7.42
CA VAL A 352 -34.86 -0.52 7.89
C VAL A 352 -35.56 0.37 6.87
N SER A 353 -36.68 0.95 7.27
CA SER A 353 -37.46 1.87 6.43
C SER A 353 -37.83 3.10 7.25
N PHE A 354 -37.39 4.28 6.83
CA PHE A 354 -37.79 5.59 7.38
C PHE A 354 -37.44 6.71 6.38
N THR A 355 -37.96 7.90 6.65
CA THR A 355 -37.64 9.12 5.89
C THR A 355 -37.13 10.20 6.82
N ALA A 356 -35.93 10.75 6.56
CA ALA A 356 -35.47 12.01 7.10
C ALA A 356 -35.84 13.12 6.12
N LYS A 357 -36.79 13.98 6.50
CA LYS A 357 -37.31 15.01 5.60
C LYS A 357 -36.39 16.20 5.51
N GLN A 358 -36.42 16.86 4.36
CA GLN A 358 -35.68 18.10 4.13
C GLN A 358 -36.06 19.18 5.14
N GLY A 359 -35.03 19.83 5.73
CA GLY A 359 -35.21 20.90 6.69
C GLY A 359 -35.62 20.43 8.09
N GLU A 360 -35.70 19.12 8.35
CA GLU A 360 -36.00 18.53 9.65
C GLU A 360 -34.76 17.89 10.27
N VAL A 361 -34.73 17.85 11.60
CA VAL A 361 -33.75 17.12 12.40
C VAL A 361 -34.31 15.75 12.73
N THR A 362 -33.79 14.70 12.09
CA THR A 362 -34.12 13.30 12.38
C THR A 362 -33.05 12.69 13.29
N ALA A 363 -33.42 12.22 14.45
CA ALA A 363 -32.49 11.61 15.40
C ALA A 363 -32.61 10.07 15.41
N LEU A 364 -31.47 9.40 15.26
CA LEU A 364 -31.33 7.96 15.41
C LEU A 364 -30.96 7.63 16.85
N VAL A 365 -31.82 6.90 17.54
CA VAL A 365 -31.63 6.46 18.93
C VAL A 365 -31.80 4.95 19.02
N GLY A 366 -31.40 4.36 20.14
CA GLY A 366 -31.53 2.93 20.37
C GLY A 366 -30.35 2.33 21.15
N PRO A 367 -30.41 1.07 21.54
CA PRO A 367 -29.34 0.40 22.26
C PRO A 367 -28.03 0.35 21.46
N SER A 368 -26.91 0.14 22.18
CA SER A 368 -25.62 -0.10 21.53
C SER A 368 -25.71 -1.34 20.62
N GLY A 369 -25.12 -1.27 19.41
CA GLY A 369 -25.24 -2.34 18.41
C GLY A 369 -26.54 -2.31 17.59
N GLY A 370 -27.50 -1.41 17.85
CA GLY A 370 -28.77 -1.32 17.10
C GLY A 370 -28.64 -0.87 15.63
N GLY A 371 -27.44 -0.53 15.14
CA GLY A 371 -27.20 -0.17 13.74
C GLY A 371 -27.21 1.33 13.42
N LYS A 372 -27.26 2.23 14.41
CA LYS A 372 -27.33 3.71 14.22
C LYS A 372 -26.19 4.26 13.36
N THR A 373 -24.95 3.98 13.75
CA THR A 373 -23.75 4.41 12.99
C THR A 373 -23.71 3.79 11.60
N THR A 374 -24.20 2.55 11.46
CA THR A 374 -24.32 1.88 10.17
C THR A 374 -25.29 2.61 9.24
N VAL A 375 -26.46 3.03 9.75
CA VAL A 375 -27.44 3.81 8.97
C VAL A 375 -26.84 5.12 8.47
N SER A 376 -26.17 5.90 9.34
CA SER A 376 -25.51 7.14 8.94
C SER A 376 -24.43 6.92 7.85
N ARG A 377 -23.61 5.88 8.01
CA ARG A 377 -22.57 5.54 7.04
C ARG A 377 -23.12 5.07 5.70
N LEU A 378 -24.26 4.36 5.70
CA LEU A 378 -24.95 3.93 4.48
C LEU A 378 -25.62 5.10 3.76
N ALA A 379 -26.17 6.10 4.49
CA ALA A 379 -26.69 7.33 3.92
C ALA A 379 -25.63 8.08 3.09
N ALA A 380 -24.38 8.09 3.57
CA ALA A 380 -23.23 8.68 2.88
C ALA A 380 -22.56 7.74 1.85
N ARG A 381 -23.12 6.55 1.63
CA ARG A 381 -22.55 5.51 0.76
C ARG A 381 -21.10 5.14 1.08
N PHE A 382 -20.73 5.11 2.35
CA PHE A 382 -19.42 4.56 2.75
C PHE A 382 -19.34 3.05 2.54
N TRP A 383 -20.51 2.38 2.51
CA TRP A 383 -20.72 0.99 2.13
C TRP A 383 -21.92 0.91 1.18
N ASP A 384 -21.92 -0.07 0.31
CA ASP A 384 -23.10 -0.40 -0.49
C ASP A 384 -24.00 -1.37 0.29
N ILE A 385 -25.32 -1.19 0.17
CA ILE A 385 -26.33 -2.03 0.83
C ILE A 385 -26.42 -3.41 0.18
N ASN A 386 -26.89 -4.41 0.95
CA ASN A 386 -27.13 -5.75 0.42
C ASN A 386 -28.55 -5.90 -0.14
N ARG A 387 -29.53 -5.17 0.41
CA ARG A 387 -30.93 -5.22 0.03
C ARG A 387 -31.59 -3.87 0.23
N GLY A 388 -32.68 -3.62 -0.52
CA GLY A 388 -33.45 -2.39 -0.42
C GLY A 388 -32.92 -1.26 -1.27
N LYS A 389 -33.24 -0.01 -0.89
CA LYS A 389 -32.83 1.18 -1.60
C LYS A 389 -32.64 2.37 -0.65
N ILE A 390 -31.64 3.21 -0.93
CA ILE A 390 -31.47 4.49 -0.26
C ILE A 390 -31.52 5.58 -1.32
N THR A 391 -32.32 6.64 -1.07
CA THR A 391 -32.40 7.77 -1.99
C THR A 391 -32.19 9.10 -1.27
N VAL A 392 -31.64 10.08 -2.01
CA VAL A 392 -31.55 11.48 -1.60
C VAL A 392 -32.32 12.32 -2.60
N GLY A 393 -33.41 12.98 -2.18
CA GLY A 393 -34.29 13.71 -3.06
C GLY A 393 -34.77 12.85 -4.25
N GLY A 394 -35.13 11.59 -4.01
CA GLY A 394 -35.54 10.62 -5.02
C GLY A 394 -34.39 9.99 -5.84
N MET A 395 -33.20 10.54 -5.81
CA MET A 395 -31.99 10.03 -6.48
C MET A 395 -31.42 8.82 -5.75
N ASP A 396 -31.22 7.70 -6.43
CA ASP A 396 -30.64 6.47 -5.89
C ASP A 396 -29.14 6.63 -5.62
N VAL A 397 -28.73 6.58 -4.34
CA VAL A 397 -27.34 6.80 -3.94
C VAL A 397 -26.37 5.76 -4.51
N SER A 398 -26.85 4.53 -4.79
CA SER A 398 -26.00 3.46 -5.33
C SER A 398 -25.52 3.74 -6.77
N ARG A 399 -26.17 4.67 -7.47
CA ARG A 399 -25.88 5.03 -8.86
C ARG A 399 -25.03 6.27 -9.03
N ILE A 400 -24.68 6.96 -7.94
CA ILE A 400 -23.95 8.22 -7.97
C ILE A 400 -22.51 7.96 -7.49
N ASP A 401 -21.53 8.57 -8.15
CA ASP A 401 -20.16 8.54 -7.68
C ASP A 401 -20.06 8.98 -6.21
N PRO A 402 -19.35 8.24 -5.33
CA PRO A 402 -19.30 8.57 -3.90
C PRO A 402 -18.80 9.97 -3.59
N GLU A 403 -17.78 10.47 -4.32
CA GLU A 403 -17.26 11.83 -4.10
C GLU A 403 -18.28 12.88 -4.50
N THR A 404 -19.00 12.65 -5.60
CA THR A 404 -20.10 13.51 -6.06
C THR A 404 -21.26 13.49 -5.08
N LEU A 405 -21.65 12.32 -4.55
CA LEU A 405 -22.67 12.21 -3.52
C LEU A 405 -22.27 12.95 -2.24
N LEU A 406 -21.03 12.78 -1.79
CA LEU A 406 -20.50 13.42 -0.58
C LEU A 406 -20.44 14.96 -0.69
N SER A 407 -20.52 15.54 -1.87
CA SER A 407 -20.67 17.00 -2.02
C SER A 407 -21.96 17.53 -1.37
N LEU A 408 -23.01 16.68 -1.26
CA LEU A 408 -24.29 17.02 -0.60
C LEU A 408 -24.22 16.93 0.92
N TYR A 409 -23.17 16.36 1.51
CA TYR A 409 -23.07 16.07 2.94
C TYR A 409 -21.97 16.88 3.61
N SER A 410 -22.24 17.45 4.80
CA SER A 410 -21.24 17.81 5.80
C SER A 410 -21.34 16.80 6.94
N ILE A 411 -20.21 16.23 7.34
CA ILE A 411 -20.18 15.17 8.34
C ILE A 411 -19.33 15.61 9.52
N VAL A 412 -19.88 15.54 10.72
CA VAL A 412 -19.16 15.76 11.97
C VAL A 412 -19.06 14.42 12.69
N PHE A 413 -17.86 13.85 12.71
CA PHE A 413 -17.59 12.55 13.32
C PHE A 413 -17.41 12.67 14.85
N GLN A 414 -17.64 11.57 15.55
CA GLN A 414 -17.34 11.44 16.97
C GLN A 414 -15.83 11.58 17.23
N ASP A 415 -15.03 10.80 16.50
CA ASP A 415 -13.57 10.86 16.55
C ASP A 415 -13.06 11.81 15.46
N VAL A 416 -12.57 12.96 15.87
CA VAL A 416 -12.07 13.99 14.96
C VAL A 416 -10.64 13.67 14.55
N THR A 417 -10.43 13.48 13.25
CA THR A 417 -9.09 13.38 12.67
C THR A 417 -8.63 14.73 12.13
N LEU A 418 -7.45 15.17 12.60
CA LEU A 418 -6.78 16.38 12.12
C LEU A 418 -5.46 16.02 11.44
N PHE A 419 -5.03 16.89 10.55
CA PHE A 419 -3.77 16.71 9.83
C PHE A 419 -2.65 17.51 10.50
N ASP A 420 -1.43 17.03 10.42
CA ASP A 420 -0.24 17.77 10.85
C ASP A 420 -0.05 19.00 9.95
N ASN A 421 -0.75 20.04 10.27
CA ASN A 421 -0.80 21.31 9.55
C ASN A 421 -1.34 22.41 10.48
N THR A 422 -1.48 23.63 9.96
CA THR A 422 -2.04 24.74 10.72
C THR A 422 -3.55 24.58 11.00
N ILE A 423 -4.06 25.34 11.97
CA ILE A 423 -5.51 25.43 12.25
C ILE A 423 -6.25 25.85 10.99
N LEU A 424 -5.76 26.91 10.32
CA LEU A 424 -6.35 27.46 9.09
C LEU A 424 -6.49 26.38 8.01
N GLU A 425 -5.42 25.65 7.71
CA GLU A 425 -5.40 24.62 6.68
C GLU A 425 -6.25 23.39 7.05
N ASN A 426 -6.31 23.06 8.35
CA ASN A 426 -7.22 22.03 8.82
C ASN A 426 -8.69 22.37 8.59
N ILE A 427 -9.07 23.63 8.71
CA ILE A 427 -10.45 24.07 8.43
C ILE A 427 -10.69 24.15 6.92
N ARG A 428 -9.71 24.61 6.14
CA ARG A 428 -9.76 24.72 4.66
C ARG A 428 -10.08 23.40 3.96
N ILE A 429 -9.85 22.24 4.61
CA ILE A 429 -10.27 20.93 4.09
C ILE A 429 -11.77 20.91 3.77
N GLY A 430 -12.60 21.69 4.47
CA GLY A 430 -14.05 21.80 4.16
C GLY A 430 -14.33 22.36 2.76
N ASN A 431 -13.50 23.30 2.29
CA ASN A 431 -13.51 23.85 0.93
C ASN A 431 -12.11 24.34 0.57
N LYS A 432 -11.40 23.58 -0.25
CA LYS A 432 -10.00 23.85 -0.63
C LYS A 432 -9.79 25.17 -1.39
N ASP A 433 -10.84 25.68 -2.02
CA ASP A 433 -10.80 26.91 -2.84
C ASP A 433 -11.20 28.16 -2.03
N ALA A 434 -11.47 28.01 -0.72
CA ALA A 434 -11.84 29.11 0.16
C ALA A 434 -10.67 30.04 0.48
N THR A 435 -10.95 31.35 0.52
CA THR A 435 -9.97 32.35 0.98
C THR A 435 -9.77 32.29 2.50
N ASP A 436 -8.68 32.88 3.02
CA ASP A 436 -8.42 32.94 4.45
C ASP A 436 -9.56 33.60 5.22
N GLU A 437 -10.15 34.65 4.67
CA GLU A 437 -11.29 35.36 5.28
C GLU A 437 -12.51 34.44 5.41
N GLN A 438 -12.80 33.62 4.38
CA GLN A 438 -13.89 32.66 4.40
C GLN A 438 -13.65 31.55 5.44
N VAL A 439 -12.41 31.06 5.53
CA VAL A 439 -12.01 30.06 6.52
C VAL A 439 -12.17 30.63 7.93
N ILE A 440 -11.67 31.84 8.19
CA ILE A 440 -11.79 32.50 9.50
C ILE A 440 -13.25 32.79 9.85
N ALA A 441 -14.08 33.20 8.87
CA ALA A 441 -15.50 33.41 9.08
C ALA A 441 -16.20 32.12 9.51
N ALA A 442 -15.95 30.99 8.85
CA ALA A 442 -16.47 29.69 9.25
C ALA A 442 -15.96 29.24 10.61
N ALA A 443 -14.68 29.51 10.90
CA ALA A 443 -14.05 29.21 12.19
C ALA A 443 -14.73 29.96 13.36
N LYS A 444 -15.06 31.23 13.18
CA LYS A 444 -15.78 32.05 14.17
C LYS A 444 -17.20 31.52 14.46
N LEU A 445 -17.90 31.01 13.45
CA LEU A 445 -19.21 30.37 13.66
C LEU A 445 -19.11 29.13 14.56
N ALA A 446 -17.96 28.47 14.55
CA ALA A 446 -17.67 27.31 15.39
C ALA A 446 -16.91 27.67 16.69
N ASN A 447 -16.77 28.94 17.03
CA ASN A 447 -16.06 29.47 18.21
C ASN A 447 -14.59 29.01 18.29
N VAL A 448 -13.92 28.84 17.13
CA VAL A 448 -12.49 28.46 17.05
C VAL A 448 -11.59 29.64 17.42
N ASP A 449 -12.01 30.87 17.16
CA ASP A 449 -11.32 32.12 17.47
C ASP A 449 -10.97 32.24 18.96
N GLU A 450 -11.82 31.74 19.85
CA GLU A 450 -11.61 31.81 21.29
C GLU A 450 -10.28 31.18 21.76
N PHE A 451 -9.80 30.14 21.06
CA PHE A 451 -8.52 29.54 21.40
C PHE A 451 -7.44 29.83 20.36
N ALA A 452 -7.77 29.90 19.07
CA ALA A 452 -6.80 30.11 18.02
C ALA A 452 -6.07 31.45 18.17
N GLU A 453 -6.78 32.53 18.52
CA GLU A 453 -6.20 33.86 18.71
C GLU A 453 -5.30 33.97 19.96
N LYS A 454 -5.37 33.01 20.89
CA LYS A 454 -4.52 32.96 22.09
C LYS A 454 -3.20 32.23 21.86
N LEU A 455 -3.09 31.48 20.76
CA LEU A 455 -1.88 30.73 20.42
C LEU A 455 -0.81 31.68 19.83
N PRO A 456 0.49 31.35 19.98
CA PRO A 456 1.58 32.25 19.56
C PRO A 456 1.52 32.66 18.08
N ASP A 457 1.20 31.72 17.18
CA ASP A 457 1.10 31.95 15.74
C ASP A 457 -0.35 32.10 15.26
N GLY A 458 -1.32 32.22 16.19
CA GLY A 458 -2.74 32.39 15.89
C GLY A 458 -3.26 31.28 14.96
N TRP A 459 -3.94 31.67 13.89
CA TRP A 459 -4.49 30.77 12.89
C TRP A 459 -3.45 29.91 12.15
N HIS A 460 -2.18 30.33 12.13
CA HIS A 460 -1.07 29.63 11.49
C HIS A 460 -0.33 28.68 12.44
N THR A 461 -0.82 28.51 13.67
CA THR A 461 -0.25 27.54 14.60
C THR A 461 -0.37 26.13 14.05
N ASN A 462 0.75 25.40 13.93
CA ASN A 462 0.75 23.97 13.62
C ASN A 462 0.27 23.20 14.85
N ILE A 463 -0.67 22.27 14.63
CA ILE A 463 -1.34 21.53 15.72
C ILE A 463 -0.81 20.10 15.93
N GLY A 464 0.27 19.76 15.22
CA GLY A 464 0.89 18.44 15.31
C GLY A 464 0.05 17.29 14.73
N GLU A 465 0.61 16.10 14.80
CA GLU A 465 -0.04 14.89 14.29
C GLU A 465 -1.37 14.64 15.02
N ASN A 466 -2.45 14.53 14.25
CA ASN A 466 -3.83 14.37 14.74
C ASN A 466 -4.27 15.43 15.76
N GLY A 467 -3.67 16.63 15.73
CA GLY A 467 -4.00 17.70 16.64
C GLY A 467 -3.65 17.39 18.11
N CYS A 468 -2.53 16.70 18.34
CA CYS A 468 -2.10 16.26 19.68
C CYS A 468 -1.87 17.43 20.66
N GLU A 469 -1.67 18.65 20.16
CA GLU A 469 -1.50 19.86 20.96
C GLU A 469 -2.82 20.52 21.38
N LEU A 470 -3.96 20.01 20.88
CA LEU A 470 -5.29 20.53 21.13
C LEU A 470 -6.11 19.63 22.07
N SER A 471 -6.98 20.24 22.87
CA SER A 471 -7.99 19.53 23.65
C SER A 471 -9.05 18.87 22.75
N GLY A 472 -9.80 17.89 23.29
CA GLY A 472 -10.88 17.24 22.55
C GLY A 472 -11.95 18.23 22.05
N GLY A 473 -12.29 19.23 22.85
CA GLY A 473 -13.27 20.27 22.48
C GLY A 473 -12.78 21.20 21.38
N GLU A 474 -11.50 21.58 21.38
CA GLU A 474 -10.89 22.40 20.31
C GLU A 474 -10.85 21.64 18.99
N ARG A 475 -10.46 20.34 19.01
CA ARG A 475 -10.51 19.48 17.82
C ARG A 475 -11.92 19.36 17.25
N GLN A 476 -12.93 19.21 18.13
CA GLN A 476 -14.32 19.13 17.70
C GLN A 476 -14.79 20.43 17.04
N ARG A 477 -14.43 21.60 17.60
CA ARG A 477 -14.75 22.92 17.01
C ARG A 477 -14.14 23.10 15.63
N ILE A 478 -12.92 22.62 15.41
CA ILE A 478 -12.30 22.60 14.06
C ILE A 478 -13.11 21.72 13.09
N SER A 479 -13.59 20.55 13.53
CA SER A 479 -14.44 19.68 12.70
C SER A 479 -15.77 20.35 12.34
N ILE A 480 -16.38 21.07 13.28
CA ILE A 480 -17.61 21.85 13.03
C ILE A 480 -17.32 23.01 12.07
N ALA A 481 -16.18 23.70 12.21
CA ALA A 481 -15.76 24.75 11.28
C ALA A 481 -15.59 24.24 9.84
N ARG A 482 -15.06 23.02 9.66
CA ARG A 482 -15.03 22.33 8.36
C ARG A 482 -16.42 22.17 7.77
N ALA A 483 -17.38 21.76 8.59
CA ALA A 483 -18.76 21.58 8.17
C ALA A 483 -19.44 22.91 7.77
N PHE A 484 -19.19 24.00 8.50
CA PHE A 484 -19.63 25.34 8.14
C PHE A 484 -19.03 25.80 6.80
N LEU A 485 -17.72 25.63 6.63
CA LEU A 485 -17.02 26.04 5.42
C LEU A 485 -17.51 25.27 4.18
N LYS A 486 -17.80 23.98 4.34
CA LYS A 486 -18.37 23.14 3.28
C LYS A 486 -19.81 23.54 2.93
N ASN A 487 -20.58 23.98 3.90
CA ASN A 487 -21.96 24.46 3.78
C ASN A 487 -22.89 23.54 2.97
N ALA A 488 -22.76 22.23 3.15
CA ALA A 488 -23.61 21.26 2.44
C ALA A 488 -25.07 21.30 2.94
N PRO A 489 -26.05 20.90 2.09
CA PRO A 489 -27.47 20.90 2.45
C PRO A 489 -27.87 19.81 3.44
N ILE A 490 -27.09 18.74 3.56
CA ILE A 490 -27.34 17.61 4.47
C ILE A 490 -26.22 17.57 5.52
N ILE A 491 -26.59 17.44 6.79
CA ILE A 491 -25.66 17.30 7.90
C ILE A 491 -25.80 15.91 8.53
N LEU A 492 -24.70 15.18 8.63
CA LEU A 492 -24.61 13.96 9.43
C LEU A 492 -23.82 14.26 10.70
N LEU A 493 -24.44 14.03 11.87
CA LEU A 493 -23.81 14.22 13.17
C LEU A 493 -23.66 12.86 13.89
N ASP A 494 -22.45 12.47 14.21
CA ASP A 494 -22.19 11.26 15.00
C ASP A 494 -21.66 11.68 16.37
N GLU A 495 -22.54 11.71 17.38
CA GLU A 495 -22.25 11.97 18.81
C GLU A 495 -21.22 13.09 19.07
N ALA A 496 -21.41 14.26 18.48
CA ALA A 496 -20.45 15.36 18.48
C ALA A 496 -20.13 15.98 19.86
N THR A 497 -20.75 15.52 20.97
CA THR A 497 -20.60 16.10 22.32
C THR A 497 -20.16 15.10 23.39
N ALA A 498 -19.68 13.90 23.03
CA ALA A 498 -19.20 12.91 23.99
C ALA A 498 -17.88 13.33 24.65
N SER A 499 -17.76 13.10 25.95
CA SER A 499 -16.53 13.24 26.75
C SER A 499 -15.92 14.66 26.83
N LEU A 500 -16.75 15.70 26.77
CA LEU A 500 -16.32 17.11 26.88
C LEU A 500 -16.63 17.69 28.25
N ASP A 501 -15.85 18.67 28.67
CA ASP A 501 -16.14 19.51 29.83
C ASP A 501 -17.36 20.43 29.55
N VAL A 502 -18.03 20.89 30.59
CA VAL A 502 -19.31 21.62 30.50
C VAL A 502 -19.20 22.89 29.67
N GLU A 503 -18.08 23.62 29.76
CA GLU A 503 -17.86 24.87 29.03
C GLU A 503 -17.75 24.60 27.52
N ASN A 504 -16.89 23.66 27.11
CA ASN A 504 -16.76 23.25 25.72
C ASN A 504 -18.05 22.62 25.18
N GLU A 505 -18.79 21.84 25.99
CA GLU A 505 -20.08 21.27 25.57
C GLU A 505 -21.07 22.38 25.18
N THR A 506 -21.16 23.48 25.97
CA THR A 506 -22.05 24.60 25.67
C THR A 506 -21.67 25.33 24.38
N LEU A 507 -20.38 25.58 24.16
CA LEU A 507 -19.88 26.22 22.94
C LEU A 507 -20.15 25.36 21.71
N ILE A 508 -19.92 24.06 21.79
CA ILE A 508 -20.16 23.11 20.71
C ILE A 508 -21.66 23.00 20.41
N GLN A 509 -22.52 22.91 21.42
CA GLN A 509 -23.98 22.89 21.23
C GLN A 509 -24.48 24.15 20.54
N THR A 510 -23.95 25.32 20.91
CA THR A 510 -24.26 26.59 20.25
C THR A 510 -23.81 26.59 18.79
N ALA A 511 -22.60 26.12 18.49
CA ALA A 511 -22.09 26.00 17.14
C ALA A 511 -22.93 25.00 16.30
N LEU A 512 -23.26 23.83 16.86
CA LEU A 512 -24.09 22.83 16.18
C LEU A 512 -25.50 23.37 15.89
N SER A 513 -26.13 24.09 16.86
CA SER A 513 -27.45 24.70 16.65
C SER A 513 -27.45 25.70 15.47
N ARG A 514 -26.36 26.44 15.29
CA ARG A 514 -26.18 27.31 14.11
C ARG A 514 -25.97 26.52 12.81
N LEU A 515 -25.21 25.40 12.89
CA LEU A 515 -24.88 24.59 11.73
C LEU A 515 -26.09 23.87 11.13
N ILE A 516 -27.01 23.39 11.98
CA ILE A 516 -28.17 22.61 11.57
C ILE A 516 -29.36 23.46 11.09
N ALA A 517 -29.32 24.78 11.29
CA ALA A 517 -30.41 25.67 10.88
C ALA A 517 -30.67 25.53 9.38
N ASP A 518 -31.94 25.32 9.01
CA ASP A 518 -32.43 25.18 7.63
C ASP A 518 -31.76 24.03 6.82
N LYS A 519 -31.20 23.03 7.48
CA LYS A 519 -30.55 21.86 6.87
C LYS A 519 -31.38 20.58 7.08
N THR A 520 -31.15 19.60 6.22
CA THR A 520 -31.60 18.22 6.48
C THR A 520 -30.59 17.56 7.42
N VAL A 521 -31.01 17.16 8.59
CA VAL A 521 -30.08 16.66 9.63
C VAL A 521 -30.40 15.22 9.99
N LEU A 522 -29.39 14.36 9.95
CA LEU A 522 -29.45 13.02 10.52
C LEU A 522 -28.44 12.96 11.65
N VAL A 523 -28.91 12.85 12.91
CA VAL A 523 -28.06 12.84 14.10
C VAL A 523 -28.13 11.49 14.82
N ILE A 524 -26.97 10.94 15.14
CA ILE A 524 -26.87 9.78 16.04
C ILE A 524 -26.72 10.33 17.47
N ALA A 525 -27.62 9.94 18.35
CA ALA A 525 -27.60 10.42 19.72
C ALA A 525 -27.52 9.27 20.73
N HIS A 526 -26.64 9.45 21.67
CA HIS A 526 -26.51 8.63 22.87
C HIS A 526 -27.09 9.33 24.11
N ARG A 527 -27.29 10.65 24.04
CA ARG A 527 -27.92 11.45 25.11
C ARG A 527 -29.30 11.94 24.67
N MET A 528 -30.34 11.46 25.32
CA MET A 528 -31.73 11.80 24.98
C MET A 528 -32.02 13.32 25.08
N ARG A 529 -31.33 14.02 25.98
CA ARG A 529 -31.44 15.48 26.11
C ARG A 529 -31.01 16.23 24.84
N THR A 530 -30.04 15.70 24.11
CA THR A 530 -29.55 16.33 22.88
C THR A 530 -30.59 16.29 21.76
N VAL A 531 -31.51 15.32 21.79
CA VAL A 531 -32.51 15.11 20.76
C VAL A 531 -33.95 15.41 21.19
N ALA A 532 -34.12 15.94 22.39
CA ALA A 532 -35.44 16.37 22.85
C ALA A 532 -36.07 17.48 21.98
N GLY A 533 -35.25 18.24 21.25
CA GLY A 533 -35.68 19.24 20.25
C GLY A 533 -35.69 18.75 18.79
N ALA A 534 -35.51 17.47 18.54
CA ALA A 534 -35.57 16.92 17.20
C ALA A 534 -37.01 16.88 16.67
N ASP A 535 -37.18 17.08 15.36
CA ASP A 535 -38.52 17.01 14.74
C ASP A 535 -39.00 15.56 14.67
N LYS A 536 -38.07 14.62 14.52
CA LYS A 536 -38.36 13.20 14.41
C LYS A 536 -37.33 12.35 15.12
N ILE A 537 -37.81 11.33 15.82
CA ILE A 537 -37.01 10.25 16.41
C ILE A 537 -37.25 8.97 15.63
N VAL A 538 -36.19 8.23 15.33
CA VAL A 538 -36.23 6.88 14.80
C VAL A 538 -35.48 5.96 15.75
N VAL A 539 -36.19 5.05 16.39
CA VAL A 539 -35.63 4.08 17.34
C VAL A 539 -35.20 2.84 16.60
N LEU A 540 -33.90 2.56 16.59
CA LEU A 540 -33.34 1.37 16.00
C LEU A 540 -33.09 0.29 17.08
N SER A 541 -33.69 -0.87 16.92
CA SER A 541 -33.45 -2.03 17.76
C SER A 541 -33.37 -3.29 16.93
N ASP A 542 -32.39 -4.15 17.23
CA ASP A 542 -32.17 -5.44 16.54
C ASP A 542 -32.14 -5.36 15.00
N GLY A 543 -31.62 -4.23 14.48
CA GLY A 543 -31.48 -4.01 13.04
C GLY A 543 -32.79 -3.66 12.32
N THR A 544 -33.80 -3.20 13.04
CA THR A 544 -35.10 -2.74 12.51
C THR A 544 -35.49 -1.41 13.13
N VAL A 545 -36.46 -0.70 12.51
CA VAL A 545 -37.12 0.46 13.10
C VAL A 545 -38.19 -0.04 14.07
N ALA A 546 -37.93 0.12 15.37
CA ALA A 546 -38.88 -0.28 16.42
C ALA A 546 -39.98 0.77 16.65
N GLU A 547 -39.60 2.05 16.62
CA GLU A 547 -40.51 3.17 16.85
C GLU A 547 -40.10 4.35 15.99
N GLU A 548 -41.07 5.16 15.58
CA GLU A 548 -40.89 6.38 14.81
C GLU A 548 -41.95 7.42 15.19
N GLY A 549 -41.55 8.67 15.40
CA GLY A 549 -42.48 9.74 15.73
C GLY A 549 -41.80 10.97 16.32
N SER A 550 -42.58 11.96 16.76
CA SER A 550 -42.03 13.10 17.52
C SER A 550 -41.56 12.66 18.92
N PRO A 551 -40.63 13.37 19.56
CA PRO A 551 -40.20 13.03 20.93
C PRO A 551 -41.39 12.93 21.91
N LYS A 552 -42.35 13.83 21.82
CA LYS A 552 -43.55 13.84 22.70
C LYS A 552 -44.43 12.62 22.49
N ASP A 553 -44.73 12.29 21.21
CA ASP A 553 -45.57 11.13 20.88
C ASP A 553 -44.95 9.81 21.36
N LEU A 554 -43.61 9.69 21.29
CA LEU A 554 -42.90 8.51 21.72
C LEU A 554 -42.78 8.38 23.24
N GLU A 555 -42.68 9.50 23.98
CA GLU A 555 -42.74 9.47 25.44
C GLU A 555 -44.11 9.00 25.93
N GLU A 556 -45.22 9.48 25.30
CA GLU A 556 -46.58 9.09 25.65
C GLU A 556 -46.88 7.62 25.38
N LYS A 557 -46.24 7.02 24.34
CA LYS A 557 -46.39 5.60 23.99
C LYS A 557 -45.80 4.64 25.01
N ASN A 558 -44.97 5.13 25.96
CA ASN A 558 -44.26 4.29 26.94
C ASN A 558 -43.49 3.10 26.37
N GLY A 559 -42.92 3.25 25.16
CA GLY A 559 -42.18 2.25 24.45
C GLY A 559 -40.67 2.27 24.77
N VAL A 560 -39.86 1.83 23.78
CA VAL A 560 -38.40 1.77 23.92
C VAL A 560 -37.79 3.15 24.16
N TYR A 561 -38.27 4.18 23.43
CA TYR A 561 -37.80 5.55 23.59
C TYR A 561 -38.06 6.07 25.02
N ALA A 562 -39.30 5.97 25.50
CA ALA A 562 -39.67 6.42 26.87
C ALA A 562 -38.84 5.68 27.94
N HIS A 563 -38.60 4.40 27.76
CA HIS A 563 -37.74 3.62 28.67
C HIS A 563 -36.30 4.14 28.69
N MET A 564 -35.73 4.47 27.53
CA MET A 564 -34.37 5.04 27.42
C MET A 564 -34.28 6.42 28.10
N VAL A 565 -35.27 7.29 27.89
CA VAL A 565 -35.36 8.61 28.57
C VAL A 565 -35.39 8.44 30.07
N LYS A 566 -36.23 7.53 30.60
CA LYS A 566 -36.31 7.23 32.01
C LYS A 566 -34.99 6.76 32.60
N LEU A 567 -34.33 5.78 31.97
CA LEU A 567 -33.04 5.28 32.44
C LEU A 567 -31.96 6.37 32.47
N GLN A 568 -31.92 7.26 31.46
CA GLN A 568 -30.97 8.39 31.49
C GLN A 568 -31.27 9.40 32.58
N THR A 569 -32.54 9.68 32.87
CA THR A 569 -32.92 10.57 33.93
C THR A 569 -32.56 9.97 35.32
N GLU A 570 -32.75 8.69 35.50
CA GLU A 570 -32.34 7.96 36.70
C GLU A 570 -30.82 7.97 36.91
N SER A 571 -30.04 7.77 35.80
CA SER A 571 -28.58 7.78 35.88
C SER A 571 -27.99 9.15 36.22
N GLN A 572 -28.66 10.26 35.88
CA GLN A 572 -28.23 11.62 36.26
C GLN A 572 -28.37 11.89 37.75
N ASN A 573 -29.26 11.18 38.42
CA ASN A 573 -29.46 11.29 39.87
C ASN A 573 -28.49 10.41 40.69
N TRP A 574 -27.64 9.62 40.02
CA TRP A 574 -26.66 8.78 40.69
C TRP A 574 -25.57 9.62 41.34
N LYS A 575 -25.36 9.42 42.63
CA LYS A 575 -24.32 10.08 43.45
C LYS A 575 -23.30 9.03 43.86
N LEU A 576 -22.02 9.39 43.80
CA LEU A 576 -20.97 8.64 44.50
C LEU A 576 -21.30 8.66 46.00
N ALA A 577 -21.57 7.49 46.57
CA ALA A 577 -21.81 7.33 48.01
C ALA A 577 -20.50 7.37 48.78
#